data_1c7b85d209fbdfd268880741f6ee7b2d
#
_entry.id   1c7b85d209fbdfd268880741f6ee7b2d
#
_cell.length_a   1.000
_cell.length_b   1.000
_cell.length_c   1.000
_cell.angle_alpha   90.00
_cell.angle_beta   90.00
_cell.angle_gamma   90.00
#
_symmetry.space_group_name_H-M   'P 1'
#
loop_
_entity.id
_entity.type
_entity.pdbx_description
1 polymer ?
#
loop_
_entity_poly.entity_id
_entity_poly.type
_entity_poly.pdbx_seq_one_letter_code
_entity_poly.pdbx_strand_id
1 'polypeptide(L)'
;MSAYGEFKNRNYVYVAFLHLKGNGVVDLVERHDLLQAIDAYNDLVEEAQNDTFGEGIYEASLYREFFDEKGRVVKSDLFRSRVIDRGDEL
;
A
#
# COMPACT_ATOMS: atom_id res chain seq x y z
N MET A 1 5.56 2.76 -30.71
CA MET A 1 5.41 2.83 -30.06
C MET A 1 5.51 3.35 -29.43
N SER A 2 5.33 3.37 -29.23
CA SER A 2 5.24 3.84 -28.58
C SER A 2 5.11 4.06 -27.86
N ALA A 3 5.31 4.54 -28.57
CA ALA A 3 4.95 4.73 -27.40
C ALA A 3 4.75 3.60 -26.60
N TYR A 4 5.01 3.05 -26.80
CA TYR A 4 4.92 2.14 -26.15
C TYR A 4 5.48 1.96 -25.05
N GLY A 5 6.43 2.20 -24.89
CA GLY A 5 6.88 2.04 -23.58
C GLY A 5 6.06 2.69 -22.56
N GLU A 6 5.63 3.86 -22.82
CA GLU A 6 4.87 4.53 -21.83
C GLU A 6 3.54 3.92 -21.64
N PHE A 7 3.02 3.22 -22.61
CA PHE A 7 1.83 2.53 -22.36
C PHE A 7 2.00 1.51 -21.35
N LYS A 8 3.10 0.80 -21.44
CA LYS A 8 3.34 -0.24 -20.51
C LYS A 8 3.47 0.30 -19.14
N ASN A 9 4.00 1.48 -19.05
CA ASN A 9 4.16 2.08 -17.74
C ASN A 9 2.86 2.43 -17.11
N ARG A 10 1.78 2.44 -17.87
CA ARG A 10 0.52 2.74 -17.29
C ARG A 10 -0.21 1.53 -16.80
N ASN A 11 0.41 0.37 -16.94
CA ASN A 11 -0.22 -0.86 -16.49
C ASN A 11 0.13 -1.17 -15.06
N TYR A 12 0.33 -0.15 -14.23
CA TYR A 12 0.59 -0.41 -12.84
C TYR A 12 -0.05 0.68 -11.99
N VAL A 13 -0.16 0.37 -10.71
CA VAL A 13 -0.70 1.30 -9.74
C VAL A 13 0.06 1.06 -8.45
N TYR A 14 0.20 2.11 -7.66
CA TYR A 14 0.78 1.98 -6.33
C TYR A 14 -0.34 1.79 -5.33
N VAL A 15 -0.17 0.82 -4.44
CA VAL A 15 -1.18 0.49 -3.46
C VAL A 15 -0.55 0.61 -2.09
N ALA A 16 -1.11 1.47 -1.27
CA ALA A 16 -0.70 1.59 0.12
C ALA A 16 -1.83 1.04 0.97
N PHE A 17 -1.52 0.17 1.91
CA PHE A 17 -2.59 -0.37 2.73
C PHE A 17 -2.10 -0.62 4.14
N LEU A 18 -3.09 -0.69 5.03
CA LEU A 18 -2.87 -0.96 6.43
C LEU A 18 -3.66 -2.20 6.74
N HIS A 19 -3.07 -3.14 7.45
CA HIS A 19 -3.83 -4.32 7.83
C HIS A 19 -3.48 -4.70 9.25
N LEU A 20 -4.45 -5.30 9.91
CA LEU A 20 -4.27 -5.83 11.23
C LEU A 20 -3.75 -7.24 11.05
N LYS A 21 -2.68 -7.57 11.71
CA LYS A 21 -2.06 -8.86 11.49
C LYS A 21 -3.06 -9.96 11.80
N GLY A 22 -3.24 -10.82 10.83
CA GLY A 22 -4.16 -11.93 10.98
C GLY A 22 -5.59 -11.64 10.59
N ASN A 23 -5.93 -10.38 10.28
CA ASN A 23 -7.32 -10.03 10.03
C ASN A 23 -7.57 -9.29 8.73
N GLY A 24 -6.62 -9.25 7.85
CA GLY A 24 -6.85 -8.68 6.55
C GLY A 24 -6.69 -7.15 6.53
N VAL A 25 -7.04 -6.58 5.40
CA VAL A 25 -6.81 -5.17 5.14
C VAL A 25 -7.88 -4.33 5.82
N VAL A 26 -7.47 -3.32 6.57
CA VAL A 26 -8.41 -2.42 7.22
C VAL A 26 -8.48 -1.08 6.51
N ASP A 27 -7.56 -0.80 5.61
CA ASP A 27 -7.61 0.42 4.82
C ASP A 27 -6.75 0.21 3.60
N LEU A 28 -7.12 0.80 2.48
CA LEU A 28 -6.37 0.63 1.25
C LEU A 28 -6.55 1.86 0.40
N VAL A 29 -5.45 2.37 -0.14
CA VAL A 29 -5.44 3.56 -0.97
C VAL A 29 -4.64 3.27 -2.22
N GLU A 30 -5.18 3.63 -3.39
CA GLU A 30 -4.49 3.46 -4.66
C GLU A 30 -4.11 4.80 -5.21
N ARG A 31 -2.91 4.89 -5.76
CA ARG A 31 -2.44 6.11 -6.39
C ARG A 31 -1.63 5.75 -7.61
N HIS A 32 -1.64 6.62 -8.60
CA HIS A 32 -0.88 6.39 -9.82
C HIS A 32 0.49 7.05 -9.78
N ASP A 33 0.70 7.96 -8.86
CA ASP A 33 1.95 8.69 -8.75
C ASP A 33 2.69 8.23 -7.49
N LEU A 34 3.97 7.99 -7.63
CA LEU A 34 4.75 7.46 -6.53
C LEU A 34 4.78 8.39 -5.33
N LEU A 35 4.93 9.69 -5.55
CA LEU A 35 5.00 10.61 -4.42
C LEU A 35 3.68 10.68 -3.69
N GLN A 36 2.58 10.64 -4.43
CA GLN A 36 1.28 10.62 -3.79
C GLN A 36 1.06 9.32 -3.03
N ALA A 37 1.61 8.24 -3.56
CA ALA A 37 1.47 6.95 -2.88
C ALA A 37 2.28 6.93 -1.59
N ILE A 38 3.46 7.53 -1.60
CA ILE A 38 4.27 7.61 -0.40
C ILE A 38 3.56 8.45 0.65
N ASP A 39 2.94 9.55 0.23
CA ASP A 39 2.19 10.37 1.16
C ASP A 39 1.04 9.58 1.77
N ALA A 40 0.32 8.81 0.95
CA ALA A 40 -0.78 8.00 1.44
C ALA A 40 -0.28 6.94 2.43
N TYR A 41 0.87 6.33 2.10
CA TYR A 41 1.46 5.35 2.99
C TYR A 41 1.82 5.99 4.34
N ASN A 42 2.43 7.18 4.30
CA ASN A 42 2.80 7.85 5.54
C ASN A 42 1.57 8.22 6.36
N ASP A 43 0.48 8.59 5.69
CA ASP A 43 -0.76 8.88 6.40
C ASP A 43 -1.30 7.64 7.10
N LEU A 44 -1.22 6.48 6.44
CA LEU A 44 -1.69 5.25 7.06
C LEU A 44 -0.85 4.89 8.28
N VAL A 45 0.46 5.09 8.18
CA VAL A 45 1.34 4.83 9.31
C VAL A 45 0.96 5.74 10.47
N GLU A 46 0.72 7.00 10.18
CA GLU A 46 0.38 7.93 11.23
C GLU A 46 -0.96 7.58 11.87
N GLU A 47 -1.93 7.19 11.07
CA GLU A 47 -3.21 6.79 11.61
C GLU A 47 -3.07 5.61 12.55
N ALA A 48 -2.26 4.63 12.15
CA ALA A 48 -2.07 3.46 12.98
C ALA A 48 -1.37 3.82 14.28
N GLN A 49 -0.40 4.73 14.21
CA GLN A 49 0.33 5.12 15.39
C GLN A 49 -0.53 5.91 16.35
N ASN A 50 -1.53 6.61 15.84
CA ASN A 50 -2.40 7.43 16.67
C ASN A 50 -3.63 6.70 17.16
N ASP A 51 -3.62 5.37 17.03
CA ASP A 51 -4.68 4.55 17.63
C ASP A 51 -6.03 4.82 17.04
N THR A 52 -6.08 5.00 15.75
CA THR A 52 -7.35 5.20 15.09
C THR A 52 -8.18 3.94 15.05
N PHE A 53 -7.53 2.80 15.02
CA PHE A 53 -8.20 1.52 14.79
C PHE A 53 -8.20 0.62 16.02
N GLY A 54 -7.71 1.13 17.14
CA GLY A 54 -7.69 0.33 18.36
C GLY A 54 -6.38 -0.39 18.57
N GLU A 55 -6.40 -1.38 19.44
CA GLU A 55 -5.19 -2.08 19.80
C GLU A 55 -4.84 -3.14 18.81
N GLY A 56 -3.60 -3.58 18.85
CA GLY A 56 -3.15 -4.68 18.04
C GLY A 56 -1.88 -4.35 17.31
N ILE A 57 -1.50 -5.26 16.43
CA ILE A 57 -0.31 -5.09 15.62
C ILE A 57 -0.77 -4.83 14.20
N TYR A 58 -0.43 -3.67 13.71
CA TYR A 58 -0.77 -3.27 12.36
C TYR A 58 0.47 -3.31 11.50
N GLU A 59 0.27 -3.52 10.22
CA GLU A 59 1.38 -3.47 9.27
C GLU A 59 0.96 -2.58 8.12
N ALA A 60 1.77 -1.57 7.84
CA ALA A 60 1.55 -0.69 6.70
C ALA A 60 2.48 -1.12 5.58
N SER A 61 1.97 -1.15 4.37
CA SER A 61 2.77 -1.59 3.23
C SER A 61 2.48 -0.72 2.02
N LEU A 62 3.47 -0.60 1.16
CA LEU A 62 3.33 0.11 -0.10
C LEU A 62 3.91 -0.77 -1.19
N TYR A 63 3.07 -1.12 -2.16
CA TYR A 63 3.46 -1.96 -3.27
C TYR A 63 3.20 -1.24 -4.58
N ARG A 64 3.89 -1.68 -5.62
CA ARG A 64 3.52 -1.34 -6.98
C ARG A 64 3.04 -2.61 -7.63
N GLU A 65 1.80 -2.60 -8.11
CA GLU A 65 1.19 -3.77 -8.72
C GLU A 65 1.07 -3.56 -10.21
N PHE A 66 1.49 -4.56 -10.98
CA PHE A 66 1.43 -4.52 -12.42
C PHE A 66 0.29 -5.40 -12.89
N PHE A 67 -0.38 -4.97 -13.95
CA PHE A 67 -1.54 -5.67 -14.46
C PHE A 67 -1.30 -6.13 -15.88
N ASP A 68 -1.94 -7.22 -16.26
CA ASP A 68 -1.92 -7.66 -17.65
C ASP A 68 -3.04 -6.97 -18.42
N GLU A 69 -3.24 -7.36 -19.66
CA GLU A 69 -4.24 -6.72 -20.49
C GLU A 69 -5.64 -6.92 -19.97
N LYS A 70 -5.85 -7.92 -19.15
CA LYS A 70 -7.16 -8.24 -18.63
C LYS A 70 -7.37 -7.67 -17.25
N GLY A 71 -6.43 -6.88 -16.77
CA GLY A 71 -6.59 -6.25 -15.47
C GLY A 71 -6.22 -7.11 -14.28
N ARG A 72 -5.54 -8.23 -14.52
CA ARG A 72 -5.15 -9.10 -13.43
C ARG A 72 -3.74 -8.76 -12.96
N VAL A 73 -3.52 -8.83 -11.67
CA VAL A 73 -2.20 -8.53 -11.13
C VAL A 73 -1.25 -9.66 -11.50
N VAL A 74 -0.16 -9.32 -12.17
CA VAL A 74 0.83 -10.31 -12.60
C VAL A 74 2.14 -10.17 -11.86
N LYS A 75 2.33 -9.07 -11.14
CA LYS A 75 3.57 -8.84 -10.41
C LYS A 75 3.34 -7.79 -9.37
N SER A 76 3.96 -7.93 -8.21
CA SER A 76 3.89 -6.94 -7.15
C SER A 76 5.30 -6.71 -6.63
N ASP A 77 5.68 -5.44 -6.52
CA ASP A 77 6.97 -5.06 -5.97
C ASP A 77 6.73 -4.33 -4.66
N LEU A 78 7.38 -4.78 -3.62
CA LEU A 78 7.27 -4.14 -2.32
C LEU A 78 8.22 -2.95 -2.28
N PHE A 79 7.69 -1.79 -1.94
CA PHE A 79 8.49 -0.59 -1.81
C PHE A 79 8.80 -0.27 -0.36
N ARG A 80 7.82 -0.39 0.52
CA ARG A 80 7.99 -0.08 1.93
C ARG A 80 7.07 -0.94 2.76
N SER A 81 7.50 -1.26 3.96
CA SER A 81 6.62 -1.90 4.92
C SER A 81 7.07 -1.52 6.32
N ARG A 82 6.12 -1.51 7.24
CA ARG A 82 6.41 -1.15 8.61
C ARG A 82 5.40 -1.80 9.53
N VAL A 83 5.91 -2.41 10.60
CA VAL A 83 5.05 -3.02 11.60
C VAL A 83 4.87 -2.01 12.72
N ILE A 84 3.64 -1.81 13.14
CA ILE A 84 3.30 -0.88 14.20
C ILE A 84 2.61 -1.67 15.29
N ASP A 85 3.30 -1.86 16.38
CA ASP A 85 2.80 -2.68 17.48
C ASP A 85 2.20 -1.72 18.51
N ARG A 86 0.90 -1.80 18.67
CA ARG A 86 0.23 -0.93 19.61
C ARG A 86 -0.14 -1.62 20.89
N GLY A 87 0.01 -2.93 20.93
CA GLY A 87 -0.41 -3.68 22.10
C GLY A 87 0.48 -3.47 23.29
N ASP A 88 1.73 -3.12 23.06
CA ASP A 88 2.64 -3.00 24.17
C ASP A 88 2.62 -1.63 24.81
N GLU A 89 1.74 -0.78 24.38
CA GLU A 89 1.61 0.49 25.03
C GLU A 89 0.88 0.40 26.34
N LEU A 90 0.33 -0.72 26.60
CA LEU A 90 -0.38 -0.92 27.84
C LEU A 90 0.55 -1.26 28.99
#